data_2d9cbab50dc3cba20cfc75d80081d674
#
_entry.id   2d9cbab50dc3cba20cfc75d80081d674
#
_cell.length_a   1.000
_cell.length_b   1.000
_cell.length_c   1.000
_cell.angle_alpha   90.00
_cell.angle_beta   90.00
_cell.angle_gamma   90.00
#
_symmetry.space_group_name_H-M   'P 1'
#
loop_
_entity.id
_entity.type
_entity.pdbx_description
1 polymer ?
#
loop_
_entity_poly.entity_id
_entity_poly.type
_entity_poly.pdbx_seq_one_letter_code
_entity_poly.pdbx_strand_id
1 'polypeptide(L)'
;RRNPGGLLKQAIEVTNMFLDNGEIVSTKRPRFEGKVNSFGANRGDLLSGKPLIILVNGGSASASEIVACALQDHNRAIIIVTRTFGKGSVQTLYPINKNNLYFPNSKNLGALKLTPAEYYTPSGRSIQAEGIMPDFVIEQETTFDNNPDLYKVGETQLSQFISKSDKDTNQSGSSTYIPSDSKDDTQLNLAIEIMEKLLSRI
;
A
#
# COMPACT_ATOMS: atom_id res chain seq x y z
N ARG A 1 6.40 -7.59 2.08
CA ARG A 1 5.28 -8.32 2.71
C ARG A 1 5.12 -7.89 4.18
N ARG A 2 3.92 -8.00 4.75
CA ARG A 2 3.58 -7.65 6.15
C ARG A 2 3.98 -6.23 6.55
N ASN A 3 3.91 -5.28 5.63
CA ASN A 3 4.17 -3.87 5.92
C ASN A 3 2.83 -3.11 5.96
N PRO A 4 2.30 -2.76 7.14
CA PRO A 4 0.99 -2.10 7.26
C PRO A 4 1.00 -0.64 6.80
N GLY A 5 2.13 -0.16 6.29
CA GLY A 5 2.34 1.20 5.85
C GLY A 5 2.86 2.13 6.95
N GLY A 6 2.54 3.40 6.84
CA GLY A 6 3.03 4.44 7.75
C GLY A 6 2.68 5.83 7.22
N LEU A 7 3.64 6.74 7.27
CA LEU A 7 3.44 8.12 6.85
C LEU A 7 3.47 8.27 5.32
N LEU A 8 2.51 9.00 4.76
CA LEU A 8 2.45 9.32 3.33
C LEU A 8 3.77 9.93 2.83
N LYS A 9 4.33 10.87 3.59
CA LYS A 9 5.60 11.52 3.22
C LYS A 9 6.73 10.50 3.03
N GLN A 10 6.81 9.47 3.88
CA GLN A 10 7.84 8.44 3.77
C GLN A 10 7.63 7.55 2.54
N ALA A 11 6.37 7.21 2.23
CA ALA A 11 6.07 6.48 1.00
C ALA A 11 6.50 7.26 -0.25
N ILE A 12 6.20 8.57 -0.29
CA ILE A 12 6.63 9.45 -1.39
C ILE A 12 8.16 9.48 -1.49
N GLU A 13 8.87 9.68 -0.39
CA GLU A 13 10.34 9.74 -0.38
C GLU A 13 10.98 8.41 -0.83
N VAL A 14 10.47 7.27 -0.35
CA VAL A 14 10.97 5.95 -0.77
C VAL A 14 10.72 5.71 -2.25
N THR A 15 9.50 5.99 -2.74
CA THR A 15 9.18 5.84 -4.17
C THR A 15 10.05 6.73 -5.05
N ASN A 16 10.27 7.97 -4.60
CA ASN A 16 11.08 8.96 -5.29
C ASN A 16 12.55 8.55 -5.45
N MET A 17 13.03 7.59 -4.65
CA MET A 17 14.39 7.04 -4.81
C MET A 17 14.54 6.14 -6.06
N PHE A 18 13.44 5.71 -6.65
CA PHE A 18 13.44 4.77 -7.76
C PHE A 18 12.78 5.31 -9.04
N LEU A 19 12.34 6.57 -9.03
CA LEU A 19 11.72 7.22 -10.19
C LEU A 19 12.46 8.50 -10.56
N ASP A 20 12.65 8.73 -11.85
CA ASP A 20 13.22 9.97 -12.36
C ASP A 20 12.19 11.11 -12.35
N ASN A 21 10.95 10.79 -12.67
CA ASN A 21 9.83 11.73 -12.79
C ASN A 21 8.48 11.00 -12.73
N GLY A 22 7.41 11.76 -12.86
CA GLY A 22 6.03 11.25 -12.89
C GLY A 22 5.31 11.37 -11.56
N GLU A 23 4.00 11.17 -11.57
CA GLU A 23 3.17 11.17 -10.36
C GLU A 23 3.46 9.92 -9.53
N ILE A 24 3.55 10.06 -8.21
CA ILE A 24 3.66 8.95 -7.25
C ILE A 24 2.27 8.59 -6.72
N VAL A 25 1.53 9.59 -6.29
CA VAL A 25 0.21 9.41 -5.71
C VAL A 25 -0.57 10.72 -5.77
N SER A 26 -1.88 10.62 -5.93
CA SER A 26 -2.77 11.76 -5.72
C SER A 26 -3.81 11.47 -4.63
N THR A 27 -4.35 12.55 -4.03
CA THR A 27 -5.40 12.47 -3.01
C THR A 27 -6.59 13.32 -3.43
N LYS A 28 -7.78 12.73 -3.38
CA LYS A 28 -9.03 13.44 -3.66
C LYS A 28 -9.89 13.48 -2.41
N ARG A 29 -10.61 14.60 -2.20
CA ARG A 29 -11.58 14.76 -1.12
C ARG A 29 -12.99 14.60 -1.70
N PRO A 30 -13.74 13.54 -1.37
CA PRO A 30 -15.04 13.26 -2.00
C PRO A 30 -16.08 14.38 -1.86
N ARG A 31 -15.99 15.17 -0.77
CA ARG A 31 -16.96 16.26 -0.48
C ARG A 31 -16.56 17.63 -1.03
N PHE A 32 -15.39 17.77 -1.64
CA PHE A 32 -14.90 19.04 -2.16
C PHE A 32 -14.51 18.84 -3.62
N GLU A 33 -15.41 19.15 -4.52
CA GLU A 33 -15.15 19.08 -5.96
C GLU A 33 -13.84 19.80 -6.30
N GLY A 34 -12.95 19.11 -6.97
CA GLY A 34 -11.78 19.66 -7.64
C GLY A 34 -10.48 19.80 -6.85
N LYS A 35 -10.42 19.51 -5.55
CA LYS A 35 -9.13 19.56 -4.83
C LYS A 35 -8.40 18.22 -4.89
N VAL A 36 -7.54 18.08 -5.88
CA VAL A 36 -6.56 16.98 -6.00
C VAL A 36 -5.21 17.51 -5.53
N ASN A 37 -4.61 16.85 -4.54
CA ASN A 37 -3.20 17.03 -4.25
C ASN A 37 -2.44 15.91 -4.95
N SER A 38 -1.53 16.26 -5.85
CA SER A 38 -0.66 15.33 -6.55
C SER A 38 0.77 15.47 -6.01
N PHE A 39 1.45 14.34 -5.87
CA PHE A 39 2.83 14.25 -5.43
C PHE A 39 3.63 13.52 -6.50
N GLY A 40 4.67 14.17 -7.00
CA GLY A 40 5.50 13.67 -8.09
C GLY A 40 6.92 13.32 -7.66
N ALA A 41 7.59 12.49 -8.47
CA ALA A 41 8.99 12.17 -8.35
C ALA A 41 9.85 13.24 -9.01
N ASN A 42 11.07 13.45 -8.48
CA ASN A 42 12.00 14.48 -8.97
C ASN A 42 13.47 14.22 -8.64
N ARG A 43 13.83 13.02 -8.16
CA ARG A 43 15.20 12.75 -7.67
C ARG A 43 16.10 11.98 -8.62
N GLY A 44 15.50 11.20 -9.49
CA GLY A 44 16.22 10.23 -10.30
C GLY A 44 16.35 8.86 -9.64
N ASP A 45 16.45 7.84 -10.47
CA ASP A 45 16.49 6.44 -10.07
C ASP A 45 17.87 6.06 -9.53
N LEU A 46 17.96 5.78 -8.21
CA LEU A 46 19.20 5.34 -7.56
C LEU A 46 19.77 4.03 -8.12
N LEU A 47 18.93 3.19 -8.68
CA LEU A 47 19.35 1.92 -9.28
C LEU A 47 19.76 2.08 -10.75
N SER A 48 19.62 3.28 -11.32
CA SER A 48 19.98 3.56 -12.72
C SER A 48 19.37 2.54 -13.70
N GLY A 49 18.08 2.23 -13.53
CA GLY A 49 17.35 1.29 -14.37
C GLY A 49 17.59 -0.20 -14.08
N LYS A 50 18.41 -0.56 -13.10
CA LYS A 50 18.57 -1.97 -12.72
C LYS A 50 17.25 -2.58 -12.26
N PRO A 51 17.03 -3.89 -12.46
CA PRO A 51 15.81 -4.57 -12.07
C PRO A 51 15.43 -4.33 -10.60
N LEU A 52 14.14 -4.19 -10.35
CA LEU A 52 13.56 -4.05 -9.02
C LEU A 52 12.36 -4.98 -8.89
N ILE A 53 12.33 -5.79 -7.83
CA ILE A 53 11.20 -6.65 -7.50
C ILE A 53 10.67 -6.27 -6.13
N ILE A 54 9.36 -6.16 -6.00
CA ILE A 54 8.68 -5.85 -4.74
C ILE A 54 7.74 -7.00 -4.39
N LEU A 55 7.96 -7.58 -3.21
CA LEU A 55 7.10 -8.62 -2.67
C LEU A 55 6.02 -7.98 -1.79
N VAL A 56 4.76 -8.22 -2.14
CA VAL A 56 3.59 -7.73 -1.39
C VAL A 56 2.70 -8.88 -0.95
N ASN A 57 1.86 -8.67 0.05
CA ASN A 57 0.83 -9.63 0.45
C ASN A 57 -0.32 -8.94 1.19
N GLY A 58 -1.32 -9.70 1.67
CA GLY A 58 -2.45 -9.17 2.42
C GLY A 58 -2.10 -8.32 3.64
N GLY A 59 -0.88 -8.44 4.18
CA GLY A 59 -0.38 -7.58 5.25
C GLY A 59 0.28 -6.29 4.77
N SER A 60 0.38 -6.05 3.45
CA SER A 60 0.88 -4.81 2.86
C SER A 60 -0.29 -3.84 2.70
N ALA A 61 -0.25 -2.69 3.39
CA ALA A 61 -1.39 -1.77 3.46
C ALA A 61 -0.98 -0.29 3.38
N SER A 62 -1.91 0.57 2.92
CA SER A 62 -1.77 2.04 3.01
C SER A 62 -0.50 2.57 2.32
N ALA A 63 0.42 3.18 3.07
CA ALA A 63 1.66 3.76 2.52
C ALA A 63 2.52 2.75 1.75
N SER A 64 2.54 1.48 2.13
CA SER A 64 3.26 0.44 1.39
C SER A 64 2.58 0.10 0.05
N GLU A 65 1.26 0.25 -0.03
CA GLU A 65 0.52 0.11 -1.27
C GLU A 65 0.81 1.27 -2.23
N ILE A 66 1.01 2.48 -1.70
CA ILE A 66 1.42 3.64 -2.52
C ILE A 66 2.77 3.39 -3.20
N VAL A 67 3.77 2.87 -2.45
CA VAL A 67 5.08 2.52 -3.02
C VAL A 67 4.93 1.47 -4.12
N ALA A 68 4.21 0.39 -3.84
CA ALA A 68 4.03 -0.71 -4.78
C ALA A 68 3.30 -0.25 -6.05
N CYS A 69 2.15 0.43 -5.92
CA CYS A 69 1.37 0.85 -7.08
C CYS A 69 2.07 1.89 -7.94
N ALA A 70 2.78 2.85 -7.32
CA ALA A 70 3.49 3.85 -8.10
C ALA A 70 4.60 3.23 -8.95
N LEU A 71 5.38 2.33 -8.36
CA LEU A 71 6.46 1.64 -9.09
C LEU A 71 5.93 0.64 -10.12
N GLN A 72 4.76 0.04 -9.89
CA GLN A 72 4.04 -0.80 -10.85
C GLN A 72 3.52 0.03 -12.03
N ASP A 73 2.75 1.09 -11.75
CA ASP A 73 2.13 1.92 -12.79
C ASP A 73 3.17 2.59 -13.71
N HIS A 74 4.37 2.88 -13.18
CA HIS A 74 5.51 3.36 -13.98
C HIS A 74 6.34 2.25 -14.64
N ASN A 75 5.94 0.98 -14.51
CA ASN A 75 6.71 -0.18 -14.98
C ASN A 75 8.16 -0.20 -14.47
N ARG A 76 8.39 0.41 -13.28
CA ARG A 76 9.72 0.50 -12.67
C ARG A 76 10.08 -0.73 -11.86
N ALA A 77 9.09 -1.39 -11.24
CA ALA A 77 9.28 -2.60 -10.47
C ALA A 77 8.29 -3.68 -10.89
N ILE A 78 8.70 -4.93 -10.73
CA ILE A 78 7.83 -6.10 -10.84
C ILE A 78 7.24 -6.36 -9.45
N ILE A 79 5.93 -6.36 -9.35
CA ILE A 79 5.21 -6.64 -8.10
C ILE A 79 4.81 -8.11 -8.07
N ILE A 80 5.20 -8.83 -7.03
CA ILE A 80 4.93 -10.27 -6.93
C ILE A 80 4.34 -10.64 -5.59
N VAL A 81 3.78 -11.79 -5.50
CA VAL A 81 3.25 -12.57 -4.41
C VAL A 81 1.72 -12.59 -4.40
N THR A 82 1.04 -11.88 -3.52
CA THR A 82 -0.43 -11.88 -3.46
C THR A 82 -0.97 -10.47 -3.33
N ARG A 83 -2.27 -10.32 -3.56
CA ARG A 83 -2.94 -9.03 -3.48
C ARG A 83 -2.72 -8.34 -2.13
N THR A 84 -2.56 -7.03 -2.13
CA THR A 84 -2.41 -6.22 -0.92
C THR A 84 -3.75 -6.01 -0.19
N PHE A 85 -3.70 -5.35 0.96
CA PHE A 85 -4.83 -5.17 1.87
C PHE A 85 -5.98 -4.35 1.28
N GLY A 86 -5.69 -3.27 0.55
CA GLY A 86 -6.70 -2.40 -0.05
C GLY A 86 -7.09 -1.18 0.77
N LYS A 87 -6.17 -0.63 1.58
CA LYS A 87 -6.44 0.58 2.35
C LYS A 87 -6.12 1.85 1.59
N GLY A 88 -7.11 2.38 0.88
CA GLY A 88 -7.01 3.61 0.10
C GLY A 88 -7.41 4.89 0.85
N SER A 89 -7.81 4.79 2.12
CA SER A 89 -8.28 5.92 2.91
C SER A 89 -7.14 6.71 3.56
N VAL A 90 -7.18 8.04 3.45
CA VAL A 90 -6.25 8.98 4.11
C VAL A 90 -6.78 9.33 5.49
N GLN A 91 -6.03 9.03 6.54
CA GLN A 91 -6.37 9.43 7.90
C GLN A 91 -5.53 10.62 8.35
N THR A 92 -6.19 11.66 8.85
CA THR A 92 -5.55 12.87 9.36
C THR A 92 -5.91 13.09 10.81
N LEU A 93 -4.90 13.39 11.64
CA LEU A 93 -5.08 13.77 13.03
C LEU A 93 -5.18 15.30 13.13
N TYR A 94 -6.29 15.77 13.65
CA TYR A 94 -6.52 17.19 13.95
C TYR A 94 -6.37 17.41 15.44
N PRO A 95 -5.26 17.99 15.92
CA PRO A 95 -5.06 18.25 17.34
C PRO A 95 -6.10 19.26 17.84
N ILE A 96 -6.73 18.96 18.97
CA ILE A 96 -7.67 19.84 19.63
C ILE A 96 -6.88 20.73 20.58
N ASN A 97 -6.51 21.93 20.12
CA ASN A 97 -5.62 22.86 20.82
C ASN A 97 -6.38 23.84 21.72
N LYS A 98 -5.63 24.37 22.72
CA LYS A 98 -6.04 25.37 23.70
C LYS A 98 -6.65 26.67 23.12
N ASN A 99 -6.34 26.99 21.88
CA ASN A 99 -6.83 28.21 21.22
C ASN A 99 -8.20 28.03 20.58
N ASN A 100 -8.90 26.92 20.85
CA ASN A 100 -10.27 26.77 20.44
C ASN A 100 -11.15 27.60 21.39
N LEU A 101 -11.89 28.57 20.86
CA LEU A 101 -12.76 29.49 21.59
C LEU A 101 -13.75 28.81 22.55
N TYR A 102 -14.03 27.52 22.34
CA TYR A 102 -14.98 26.73 23.16
C TYR A 102 -14.34 26.08 24.40
N PHE A 103 -12.99 25.98 24.49
CA PHE A 103 -12.32 25.32 25.63
C PHE A 103 -11.01 26.02 26.04
N PRO A 104 -11.09 27.25 26.57
CA PRO A 104 -9.90 28.09 26.80
C PRO A 104 -8.92 27.58 27.88
N ASN A 105 -9.32 26.64 28.73
CA ASN A 105 -8.52 26.19 29.91
C ASN A 105 -7.98 24.75 29.83
N SER A 106 -8.16 24.03 28.72
CA SER A 106 -7.72 22.65 28.63
C SER A 106 -6.32 22.50 28.03
N LYS A 107 -5.43 21.86 28.76
CA LYS A 107 -4.01 21.74 28.39
C LYS A 107 -3.69 20.70 27.32
N ASN A 108 -4.51 19.69 27.15
CA ASN A 108 -4.42 18.70 26.06
C ASN A 108 -5.77 17.96 25.94
N LEU A 109 -6.53 18.27 24.92
CA LEU A 109 -7.84 17.62 24.68
C LEU A 109 -7.74 16.38 23.80
N GLY A 110 -6.53 16.02 23.36
CA GLY A 110 -6.35 14.93 22.41
C GLY A 110 -6.36 15.39 20.96
N ALA A 111 -6.72 14.49 20.05
CA ALA A 111 -6.81 14.77 18.63
C ALA A 111 -8.02 14.05 18.02
N LEU A 112 -8.65 14.70 17.05
CA LEU A 112 -9.71 14.11 16.25
C LEU A 112 -9.10 13.42 15.03
N LYS A 113 -9.33 12.11 14.87
CA LYS A 113 -8.90 11.34 13.71
C LYS A 113 -10.04 11.28 12.71
N LEU A 114 -9.83 11.90 11.54
CA LEU A 114 -10.80 11.91 10.44
C LEU A 114 -10.21 11.27 9.19
N THR A 115 -11.10 10.82 8.29
CA THR A 115 -10.78 10.29 6.96
C THR A 115 -11.24 11.30 5.90
N PRO A 116 -10.46 12.36 5.61
CA PRO A 116 -10.88 13.45 4.73
C PRO A 116 -10.70 13.14 3.25
N ALA A 117 -9.92 12.14 2.86
CA ALA A 117 -9.54 11.91 1.49
C ALA A 117 -9.25 10.43 1.18
N GLU A 118 -9.11 10.12 -0.09
CA GLU A 118 -8.69 8.82 -0.61
C GLU A 118 -7.46 8.96 -1.50
N TYR A 119 -6.65 7.90 -1.54
CA TYR A 119 -5.50 7.76 -2.41
C TYR A 119 -5.89 7.24 -3.78
N TYR A 120 -5.22 7.78 -4.79
CA TYR A 120 -5.31 7.31 -6.18
C TYR A 120 -3.90 7.06 -6.72
N THR A 121 -3.76 5.98 -7.47
CA THR A 121 -2.51 5.60 -8.13
C THR A 121 -2.20 6.56 -9.29
N PRO A 122 -0.97 6.58 -9.84
CA PRO A 122 -0.63 7.36 -11.03
C PRO A 122 -1.56 7.11 -12.22
N SER A 123 -2.05 5.87 -12.39
CA SER A 123 -3.03 5.52 -13.43
C SER A 123 -4.47 5.96 -13.09
N GLY A 124 -4.69 6.59 -11.93
CA GLY A 124 -6.00 7.08 -11.49
C GLY A 124 -6.91 6.04 -10.86
N ARG A 125 -6.42 4.82 -10.59
CA ARG A 125 -7.17 3.76 -9.90
C ARG A 125 -7.28 4.09 -8.40
N SER A 126 -8.39 3.72 -7.77
CA SER A 126 -8.52 3.74 -6.32
C SER A 126 -7.93 2.47 -5.73
N ILE A 127 -7.19 2.60 -4.61
CA ILE A 127 -6.67 1.46 -3.85
C ILE A 127 -7.75 0.89 -2.90
N GLN A 128 -8.73 1.73 -2.52
CA GLN A 128 -9.72 1.39 -1.49
C GLN A 128 -10.50 0.13 -1.84
N ALA A 129 -10.49 -0.87 -0.95
CA ALA A 129 -11.09 -2.19 -1.07
C ALA A 129 -10.46 -3.12 -2.12
N GLU A 130 -9.88 -2.60 -3.19
CA GLU A 130 -9.33 -3.39 -4.28
C GLU A 130 -7.93 -3.91 -3.99
N GLY A 131 -7.10 -3.08 -3.32
CA GLY A 131 -5.69 -3.37 -3.13
C GLY A 131 -4.91 -3.29 -4.44
N ILE A 132 -3.65 -3.71 -4.36
CA ILE A 132 -2.78 -3.82 -5.52
C ILE A 132 -2.66 -5.28 -5.92
N MET A 133 -3.06 -5.59 -7.15
CA MET A 133 -2.84 -6.91 -7.73
C MET A 133 -1.38 -7.01 -8.17
N PRO A 134 -0.68 -8.08 -7.78
CA PRO A 134 0.68 -8.30 -8.24
C PRO A 134 0.69 -8.66 -9.74
N ASP A 135 1.85 -8.44 -10.38
CA ASP A 135 2.06 -8.84 -11.78
C ASP A 135 2.15 -10.37 -11.91
N PHE A 136 2.67 -11.05 -10.86
CA PHE A 136 2.69 -12.50 -10.75
C PHE A 136 2.17 -12.93 -9.38
N VAL A 137 1.11 -13.73 -9.37
CA VAL A 137 0.55 -14.32 -8.15
C VAL A 137 1.37 -15.56 -7.78
N ILE A 138 1.89 -15.58 -6.56
CA ILE A 138 2.69 -16.68 -6.02
C ILE A 138 2.13 -17.03 -4.65
N GLU A 139 1.42 -18.15 -4.56
CA GLU A 139 0.91 -18.62 -3.28
C GLU A 139 2.02 -19.28 -2.46
N GLN A 140 1.93 -19.16 -1.14
CA GLN A 140 2.81 -19.83 -0.19
C GLN A 140 2.04 -20.97 0.46
N GLU A 141 2.57 -22.19 0.36
CA GLU A 141 1.99 -23.30 1.09
C GLU A 141 2.15 -23.10 2.60
N THR A 142 1.07 -23.27 3.33
CA THR A 142 1.05 -23.22 4.78
C THR A 142 1.21 -24.65 5.32
N THR A 143 2.33 -24.92 5.95
CA THR A 143 2.61 -26.23 6.56
C THR A 143 1.87 -26.45 7.89
N PHE A 144 1.28 -25.41 8.44
CA PHE A 144 0.61 -25.41 9.72
C PHE A 144 -0.84 -24.94 9.53
N ASP A 145 -1.77 -25.83 9.67
CA ASP A 145 -3.20 -25.65 9.84
C ASP A 145 -4.10 -26.04 8.67
N ASN A 146 -5.09 -26.79 9.06
CA ASN A 146 -6.26 -27.13 8.25
C ASN A 146 -7.17 -25.92 7.96
N ASN A 147 -6.73 -24.67 8.23
CA ASN A 147 -7.52 -23.47 7.99
C ASN A 147 -6.67 -22.32 7.41
N PRO A 148 -6.45 -22.31 6.09
CA PRO A 148 -5.69 -21.26 5.39
C PRO A 148 -6.36 -19.88 5.50
N ASP A 149 -7.63 -19.79 5.87
CA ASP A 149 -8.37 -18.52 5.96
C ASP A 149 -7.97 -17.69 7.19
N LEU A 150 -7.34 -18.30 8.21
CA LEU A 150 -6.85 -17.57 9.39
C LEU A 150 -5.82 -16.49 9.07
N TYR A 151 -5.13 -16.61 7.96
CA TYR A 151 -4.08 -15.66 7.54
C TYR A 151 -4.55 -14.70 6.44
N LYS A 152 -5.79 -14.81 5.98
CA LYS A 152 -6.35 -13.91 4.96
C LYS A 152 -6.89 -12.65 5.60
N VAL A 153 -6.40 -11.50 5.15
CA VAL A 153 -6.86 -10.18 5.59
C VAL A 153 -7.07 -9.24 4.41
N GLY A 154 -8.01 -8.32 4.56
CA GLY A 154 -8.31 -7.28 3.58
C GLY A 154 -9.22 -6.21 4.19
N GLU A 155 -9.24 -5.03 3.58
CA GLU A 155 -10.01 -3.86 4.04
C GLU A 155 -11.52 -4.19 4.16
N THR A 156 -12.05 -4.99 3.23
CA THR A 156 -13.47 -5.39 3.20
C THR A 156 -13.91 -6.21 4.41
N GLN A 157 -12.96 -6.78 5.16
CA GLN A 157 -13.24 -7.60 6.35
C GLN A 157 -13.31 -6.77 7.64
N LEU A 158 -13.00 -5.48 7.59
CA LEU A 158 -13.04 -4.60 8.75
C LEU A 158 -14.48 -4.18 9.08
N SER A 159 -14.83 -4.18 10.39
CA SER A 159 -16.14 -3.73 10.88
C SER A 159 -16.47 -2.26 10.56
N GLN A 160 -15.45 -1.45 10.27
CA GLN A 160 -15.57 -0.02 9.91
C GLN A 160 -15.25 0.23 8.44
N PHE A 161 -15.45 -0.77 7.60
CA PHE A 161 -15.21 -0.67 6.16
C PHE A 161 -16.11 0.41 5.53
N ILE A 162 -15.48 1.27 4.71
CA ILE A 162 -16.18 2.29 3.92
C ILE A 162 -16.36 1.71 2.51
N SER A 163 -17.55 1.12 2.27
CA SER A 163 -17.90 0.61 0.94
C SER A 163 -18.10 1.74 -0.06
N LYS A 164 -17.62 1.54 -1.28
CA LYS A 164 -17.88 2.42 -2.43
C LYS A 164 -19.01 1.89 -3.32
N SER A 165 -19.22 0.59 -3.30
CA SER A 165 -20.22 -0.09 -4.13
C SER A 165 -20.59 -1.45 -3.53
N ASP A 166 -21.74 -1.99 -3.93
CA ASP A 166 -22.20 -3.34 -3.54
C ASP A 166 -21.24 -4.48 -3.98
N LYS A 167 -20.33 -4.18 -4.91
CA LYS A 167 -19.31 -5.14 -5.38
C LYS A 167 -18.14 -5.28 -4.41
N ASP A 168 -17.89 -4.28 -3.57
CA ASP A 168 -16.75 -4.26 -2.65
C ASP A 168 -16.88 -5.27 -1.51
N THR A 169 -18.10 -5.73 -1.21
CA THR A 169 -18.38 -6.61 -0.07
C THR A 169 -17.99 -8.08 -0.26
N ASN A 170 -17.71 -8.50 -1.51
CA ASN A 170 -17.46 -9.91 -1.85
C ASN A 170 -15.97 -10.25 -2.05
N GLN A 171 -15.06 -9.33 -1.85
CA GLN A 171 -13.63 -9.62 -1.98
C GLN A 171 -13.07 -10.28 -0.72
N SER A 172 -12.65 -11.54 -0.84
CA SER A 172 -11.93 -12.23 0.23
C SER A 172 -10.57 -11.56 0.48
N GLY A 173 -10.10 -11.58 1.74
CA GLY A 173 -8.76 -11.15 2.08
C GLY A 173 -7.67 -11.97 1.39
N SER A 174 -6.45 -11.48 1.43
CA SER A 174 -5.27 -12.14 0.90
C SER A 174 -4.34 -12.63 2.02
N SER A 175 -3.57 -13.69 1.77
CA SER A 175 -2.70 -14.28 2.79
C SER A 175 -1.65 -13.29 3.29
N THR A 176 -1.41 -13.33 4.60
CA THR A 176 -0.32 -12.60 5.28
C THR A 176 0.82 -13.51 5.71
N TYR A 177 0.70 -14.81 5.45
CA TYR A 177 1.68 -15.79 5.91
C TYR A 177 3.04 -15.58 5.27
N ILE A 178 4.08 -15.68 6.06
CA ILE A 178 5.49 -15.71 5.66
C ILE A 178 6.17 -16.78 6.52
N PRO A 179 6.84 -17.77 5.94
CA PRO A 179 7.60 -18.74 6.70
C PRO A 179 8.67 -18.10 7.58
N SER A 180 8.98 -18.71 8.72
CA SER A 180 10.04 -18.26 9.63
C SER A 180 11.43 -18.59 9.11
N ASP A 181 11.59 -19.71 8.40
CA ASP A 181 12.84 -20.06 7.71
C ASP A 181 12.75 -19.58 6.25
N SER A 182 13.75 -18.82 5.82
CA SER A 182 13.84 -18.32 4.44
C SER A 182 13.97 -19.45 3.40
N LYS A 183 14.43 -20.64 3.79
CA LYS A 183 14.50 -21.80 2.90
C LYS A 183 13.12 -22.31 2.49
N ASP A 184 12.13 -22.16 3.39
CA ASP A 184 10.75 -22.56 3.16
C ASP A 184 9.94 -21.44 2.49
N ASP A 185 10.52 -20.27 2.31
CA ASP A 185 9.89 -19.11 1.68
C ASP A 185 9.98 -19.21 0.16
N THR A 186 9.06 -19.97 -0.43
CA THR A 186 9.00 -20.17 -1.89
C THR A 186 8.82 -18.87 -2.66
N GLN A 187 8.12 -17.90 -2.08
CA GLN A 187 7.91 -16.58 -2.68
C GLN A 187 9.20 -15.78 -2.76
N LEU A 188 10.01 -15.77 -1.69
CA LEU A 188 11.31 -15.10 -1.68
C LEU A 188 12.30 -15.81 -2.61
N ASN A 189 12.36 -17.13 -2.56
CA ASN A 189 13.26 -17.92 -3.39
C ASN A 189 12.99 -17.73 -4.88
N LEU A 190 11.73 -17.71 -5.27
CA LEU A 190 11.35 -17.41 -6.66
C LEU A 190 11.69 -15.97 -7.06
N ALA A 191 11.51 -14.99 -6.15
CA ALA A 191 11.92 -13.62 -6.41
C ALA A 191 13.42 -13.49 -6.69
N ILE A 192 14.24 -14.21 -5.93
CA ILE A 192 15.70 -14.26 -6.11
C ILE A 192 16.03 -14.89 -7.47
N GLU A 193 15.43 -16.01 -7.81
CA GLU A 193 15.64 -16.67 -9.11
C GLU A 193 15.28 -15.76 -10.30
N ILE A 194 14.15 -15.05 -10.22
CA ILE A 194 13.74 -14.08 -11.24
C ILE A 194 14.79 -12.96 -11.34
N MET A 195 15.24 -12.43 -10.19
CA MET A 195 16.23 -11.36 -10.15
C MET A 195 17.55 -11.79 -10.78
N GLU A 196 18.06 -12.98 -10.48
CA GLU A 196 19.27 -13.53 -11.06
C GLU A 196 19.18 -13.66 -12.59
N LYS A 197 18.03 -14.15 -13.09
CA LYS A 197 17.76 -14.23 -14.53
C LYS A 197 17.68 -12.84 -15.19
N LEU A 198 17.15 -11.85 -14.52
CA LEU A 198 17.10 -10.47 -15.05
C LEU A 198 18.49 -9.86 -15.10
N LEU A 199 19.29 -10.04 -14.05
CA LEU A 199 20.65 -9.51 -13.97
C LEU A 199 21.61 -10.18 -14.98
N SER A 200 21.42 -11.45 -15.29
CA SER A 200 22.23 -12.17 -16.27
C SER A 200 22.02 -11.70 -17.72
N ARG A 201 21.03 -10.85 -17.99
CA ARG A 201 20.70 -10.32 -19.31
C ARG A 201 21.19 -8.88 -19.53
N ILE A 202 21.75 -8.26 -18.50
CA ILE A 202 22.32 -6.92 -18.51
C ILE A 202 23.84 -6.99 -18.63
#